data_4bbc3abc66ab1b31c3371f530cfb75f2
#
_entry.id   4bbc3abc66ab1b31c3371f530cfb75f2
#
_cell.length_a   1.000
_cell.length_b   1.000
_cell.length_c   1.000
_cell.angle_alpha   90.00
_cell.angle_beta   90.00
_cell.angle_gamma   90.00
#
_symmetry.space_group_name_H-M   'P 1'
#
loop_
_entity.id
_entity.type
_entity.pdbx_description
1 polymer ?
#
loop_
_entity_poly.entity_id
_entity_poly.type
_entity_poly.pdbx_seq_one_letter_code
_entity_poly.pdbx_strand_id
1 'polypeptide(L)'
;MRRCALLVFVLLTGCASSGTTPDTAKMAEGYYMKGLSHLQENNYELALVEFQRSVQTDSKNKMSYYALGIVNDTQGKLKDAVQYYKKAIDIDANFSEAHNALGVVFSKQQKYNEALKSFNKALENKLYSTPHLPHINIGDLYMAQKDYSKAVEAYRESKRYVVLELTIFKLGTALFEAGRIKEAVAEFQEGAALSPKNASMRYSLALALLKDGNKKSSLDEFKKTVELAPESQIAEKSRDYIKTLR
;
A
#
# COMPACT_ATOMS: atom_id res chain seq x y z
N MET A 1 -40.04 -40.99 -61.89
CA MET A 1 -40.26 -40.44 -60.57
C MET A 1 -38.96 -40.58 -59.78
N ARG A 2 -38.11 -39.51 -59.67
CA ARG A 2 -36.85 -39.50 -58.96
C ARG A 2 -37.12 -38.84 -57.62
N ARG A 3 -36.93 -39.60 -56.51
CA ARG A 3 -37.00 -39.08 -55.16
C ARG A 3 -35.62 -38.49 -54.77
N CYS A 4 -35.53 -37.19 -54.61
CA CYS A 4 -34.40 -36.54 -53.99
C CYS A 4 -34.51 -36.69 -52.47
N ALA A 5 -33.52 -37.38 -51.86
CA ALA A 5 -33.38 -37.40 -50.42
C ALA A 5 -32.55 -36.17 -49.99
N LEU A 6 -33.19 -35.29 -49.22
CA LEU A 6 -32.51 -34.14 -48.60
C LEU A 6 -31.80 -34.63 -47.34
N LEU A 7 -30.46 -34.67 -47.37
CA LEU A 7 -29.61 -34.88 -46.18
C LEU A 7 -29.51 -33.56 -45.42
N VAL A 8 -30.19 -33.48 -44.28
CA VAL A 8 -30.03 -32.37 -43.32
C VAL A 8 -28.78 -32.64 -42.48
N PHE A 9 -27.71 -31.88 -42.76
CA PHE A 9 -26.55 -31.82 -41.89
C PHE A 9 -26.89 -30.93 -40.68
N VAL A 10 -27.15 -31.53 -39.52
CA VAL A 10 -27.22 -30.82 -38.26
C VAL A 10 -25.77 -30.57 -37.77
N LEU A 11 -25.30 -29.35 -38.00
CA LEU A 11 -24.06 -28.88 -37.35
C LEU A 11 -24.35 -28.67 -35.87
N LEU A 12 -23.98 -29.63 -35.05
CA LEU A 12 -23.84 -29.46 -33.60
C LEU A 12 -22.67 -28.52 -33.35
N THR A 13 -22.93 -27.22 -33.31
CA THR A 13 -22.00 -26.27 -32.70
C THR A 13 -22.01 -26.51 -31.19
N GLY A 14 -21.10 -27.38 -30.72
CA GLY A 14 -20.84 -27.55 -29.34
C GLY A 14 -20.25 -26.23 -28.82
N CYS A 15 -21.08 -25.45 -28.13
CA CYS A 15 -20.55 -24.41 -27.24
C CYS A 15 -19.71 -25.10 -26.19
N ALA A 16 -18.39 -25.16 -26.41
CA ALA A 16 -17.43 -25.47 -25.34
C ALA A 16 -17.58 -24.36 -24.32
N SER A 17 -18.33 -24.61 -23.25
CA SER A 17 -18.29 -23.77 -22.07
C SER A 17 -16.84 -23.83 -21.55
N SER A 18 -16.11 -22.74 -21.70
CA SER A 18 -14.78 -22.56 -21.11
C SER A 18 -14.88 -22.41 -19.57
N GLY A 19 -15.54 -23.37 -18.93
CA GLY A 19 -15.59 -23.51 -17.50
C GLY A 19 -14.25 -24.04 -17.03
N THR A 20 -13.60 -23.35 -16.13
CA THR A 20 -12.42 -23.85 -15.42
C THR A 20 -12.76 -25.19 -14.77
N THR A 21 -12.06 -26.25 -15.13
CA THR A 21 -12.22 -27.55 -14.46
C THR A 21 -11.45 -27.53 -13.14
N PRO A 22 -11.81 -28.37 -12.15
CA PRO A 22 -11.04 -28.45 -10.89
C PRO A 22 -9.56 -28.71 -11.14
N ASP A 23 -9.20 -29.47 -12.16
CA ASP A 23 -7.80 -29.76 -12.49
C ASP A 23 -7.07 -28.56 -13.07
N THR A 24 -7.70 -27.76 -13.92
CA THR A 24 -7.09 -26.53 -14.46
C THR A 24 -6.93 -25.48 -13.36
N ALA A 25 -7.89 -25.34 -12.45
CA ALA A 25 -7.77 -24.44 -11.29
C ALA A 25 -6.59 -24.83 -10.39
N LYS A 26 -6.45 -26.11 -10.09
CA LYS A 26 -5.32 -26.62 -9.27
C LYS A 26 -3.97 -26.43 -9.98
N MET A 27 -3.92 -26.62 -11.29
CA MET A 27 -2.71 -26.41 -12.07
C MET A 27 -2.34 -24.91 -12.12
N ALA A 28 -3.31 -24.01 -12.30
CA ALA A 28 -3.11 -22.58 -12.23
C ALA A 28 -2.58 -22.12 -10.87
N GLU A 29 -3.15 -22.68 -9.78
CA GLU A 29 -2.66 -22.44 -8.42
C GLU A 29 -1.21 -22.90 -8.26
N GLY A 30 -0.83 -24.05 -8.83
CA GLY A 30 0.56 -24.52 -8.83
C GLY A 30 1.52 -23.54 -9.49
N TYR A 31 1.15 -22.95 -10.62
CA TYR A 31 1.93 -21.89 -11.27
C TYR A 31 1.97 -20.62 -10.42
N TYR A 32 0.86 -20.23 -9.81
CA TYR A 32 0.81 -19.07 -8.92
C TYR A 32 1.78 -19.24 -7.73
N MET A 33 1.79 -20.41 -7.08
CA MET A 33 2.70 -20.69 -5.96
C MET A 33 4.19 -20.66 -6.37
N LYS A 34 4.52 -21.17 -7.57
CA LYS A 34 5.89 -21.06 -8.11
C LYS A 34 6.26 -19.59 -8.36
N GLY A 35 5.33 -18.81 -8.91
CA GLY A 35 5.52 -17.37 -9.12
C GLY A 35 5.78 -16.63 -7.80
N LEU A 36 5.07 -16.98 -6.72
CA LEU A 36 5.33 -16.43 -5.38
C LEU A 36 6.72 -16.78 -4.86
N SER A 37 7.18 -18.03 -5.06
CA SER A 37 8.55 -18.42 -4.67
C SER A 37 9.60 -17.58 -5.38
N HIS A 38 9.48 -17.40 -6.69
CA HIS A 38 10.38 -16.53 -7.46
C HIS A 38 10.30 -15.06 -7.03
N LEU A 39 9.13 -14.60 -6.67
CA LEU A 39 8.94 -13.22 -6.16
C LEU A 39 9.67 -13.02 -4.82
N GLN A 40 9.62 -14.00 -3.91
CA GLN A 40 10.37 -13.98 -2.64
C GLN A 40 11.88 -13.95 -2.85
N GLU A 41 12.37 -14.59 -3.91
CA GLU A 41 13.77 -14.59 -4.32
C GLU A 41 14.16 -13.31 -5.09
N ASN A 42 13.23 -12.35 -5.26
CA ASN A 42 13.37 -11.16 -6.11
C ASN A 42 13.63 -11.48 -7.60
N ASN A 43 13.32 -12.71 -8.03
CA ASN A 43 13.43 -13.12 -9.42
C ASN A 43 12.17 -12.74 -10.20
N TYR A 44 12.03 -11.45 -10.48
CA TYR A 44 10.83 -10.86 -11.08
C TYR A 44 10.49 -11.43 -12.46
N GLU A 45 11.49 -11.79 -13.25
CA GLU A 45 11.27 -12.33 -14.61
C GLU A 45 10.64 -13.71 -14.58
N LEU A 46 11.17 -14.62 -13.77
CA LEU A 46 10.58 -15.94 -13.60
C LEU A 46 9.21 -15.86 -12.91
N ALA A 47 9.05 -14.97 -11.93
CA ALA A 47 7.76 -14.72 -11.31
C ALA A 47 6.70 -14.31 -12.35
N LEU A 48 7.01 -13.38 -13.27
CA LEU A 48 6.11 -12.98 -14.35
C LEU A 48 5.73 -14.16 -15.25
N VAL A 49 6.70 -15.01 -15.63
CA VAL A 49 6.45 -16.20 -16.47
C VAL A 49 5.45 -17.14 -15.78
N GLU A 50 5.68 -17.45 -14.52
CA GLU A 50 4.82 -18.39 -13.79
C GLU A 50 3.42 -17.79 -13.52
N PHE A 51 3.30 -16.51 -13.17
CA PHE A 51 1.99 -15.85 -13.04
C PHE A 51 1.25 -15.77 -14.38
N GLN A 52 1.97 -15.54 -15.51
CA GLN A 52 1.37 -15.58 -16.83
C GLN A 52 0.86 -16.98 -17.20
N ARG A 53 1.61 -18.05 -16.87
CA ARG A 53 1.14 -19.42 -17.03
C ARG A 53 -0.12 -19.68 -16.21
N SER A 54 -0.17 -19.16 -14.99
CA SER A 54 -1.33 -19.31 -14.13
C SER A 54 -2.58 -18.71 -14.77
N VAL A 55 -2.52 -17.44 -15.25
CA VAL A 55 -3.69 -16.80 -15.89
C VAL A 55 -4.02 -17.34 -17.27
N GLN A 56 -3.08 -17.98 -17.97
CA GLN A 56 -3.33 -18.71 -19.21
C GLN A 56 -4.07 -20.03 -18.94
N THR A 57 -3.76 -20.67 -17.81
CA THR A 57 -4.39 -21.93 -17.39
C THR A 57 -5.78 -21.69 -16.79
N ASP A 58 -5.91 -20.66 -15.95
CA ASP A 58 -7.19 -20.18 -15.40
C ASP A 58 -7.28 -18.67 -15.53
N SER A 59 -8.03 -18.21 -16.51
CA SER A 59 -8.27 -16.77 -16.75
C SER A 59 -9.10 -16.09 -15.67
N LYS A 60 -9.64 -16.84 -14.70
CA LYS A 60 -10.38 -16.31 -13.54
C LYS A 60 -9.55 -16.29 -12.27
N ASN A 61 -8.26 -16.60 -12.31
CA ASN A 61 -7.38 -16.51 -11.16
C ASN A 61 -7.02 -15.05 -10.85
N LYS A 62 -7.86 -14.39 -10.03
CA LYS A 62 -7.66 -12.99 -9.63
C LYS A 62 -6.33 -12.76 -8.91
N MET A 63 -5.85 -13.77 -8.13
CA MET A 63 -4.60 -13.66 -7.37
C MET A 63 -3.39 -13.55 -8.29
N SER A 64 -3.38 -14.29 -9.38
CA SER A 64 -2.30 -14.23 -10.37
C SER A 64 -2.28 -12.90 -11.12
N TYR A 65 -3.45 -12.33 -11.46
CA TYR A 65 -3.51 -10.98 -12.02
C TYR A 65 -3.03 -9.94 -11.02
N TYR A 66 -3.41 -10.05 -9.76
CA TYR A 66 -2.92 -9.17 -8.70
C TYR A 66 -1.40 -9.25 -8.55
N ALA A 67 -0.84 -10.47 -8.54
CA ALA A 67 0.61 -10.69 -8.47
C ALA A 67 1.36 -10.13 -9.70
N LEU A 68 0.80 -10.29 -10.93
CA LEU A 68 1.32 -9.63 -12.12
C LEU A 68 1.35 -8.11 -11.96
N GLY A 69 0.30 -7.54 -11.36
CA GLY A 69 0.24 -6.12 -11.03
C GLY A 69 1.36 -5.71 -10.07
N ILE A 70 1.58 -6.47 -9.00
CA ILE A 70 2.65 -6.20 -8.02
C ILE A 70 4.03 -6.20 -8.70
N VAL A 71 4.35 -7.23 -9.47
CA VAL A 71 5.66 -7.32 -10.13
C VAL A 71 5.88 -6.15 -11.10
N ASN A 72 4.85 -5.81 -11.89
CA ASN A 72 4.95 -4.68 -12.82
C ASN A 72 5.09 -3.33 -12.09
N ASP A 73 4.38 -3.13 -10.97
CA ASP A 73 4.53 -1.94 -10.13
C ASP A 73 5.94 -1.83 -9.54
N THR A 74 6.48 -2.94 -9.03
CA THR A 74 7.85 -3.02 -8.49
C THR A 74 8.90 -2.67 -9.55
N GLN A 75 8.66 -3.09 -10.81
CA GLN A 75 9.54 -2.75 -11.95
C GLN A 75 9.29 -1.34 -12.51
N GLY A 76 8.39 -0.55 -11.93
CA GLY A 76 8.04 0.79 -12.43
C GLY A 76 7.18 0.79 -13.70
N LYS A 77 6.69 -0.37 -14.16
CA LYS A 77 5.80 -0.52 -15.31
C LYS A 77 4.35 -0.18 -14.92
N LEU A 78 4.13 1.08 -14.51
CA LEU A 78 2.87 1.51 -13.88
C LEU A 78 1.63 1.33 -14.76
N LYS A 79 1.77 1.44 -16.10
CA LYS A 79 0.64 1.23 -17.03
C LYS A 79 0.18 -0.23 -17.02
N ASP A 80 1.12 -1.17 -17.03
CA ASP A 80 0.83 -2.60 -17.03
C ASP A 80 0.27 -3.04 -15.68
N ALA A 81 0.82 -2.50 -14.58
CA ALA A 81 0.31 -2.72 -13.23
C ALA A 81 -1.19 -2.33 -13.13
N VAL A 82 -1.56 -1.14 -13.64
CA VAL A 82 -2.97 -0.69 -13.68
C VAL A 82 -3.84 -1.69 -14.44
N GLN A 83 -3.39 -2.20 -15.60
CA GLN A 83 -4.16 -3.15 -16.38
C GLN A 83 -4.38 -4.47 -15.60
N TYR A 84 -3.34 -4.98 -14.97
CA TYR A 84 -3.44 -6.24 -14.23
C TYR A 84 -4.29 -6.11 -12.96
N TYR A 85 -4.16 -5.02 -12.20
CA TYR A 85 -5.04 -4.79 -11.04
C TYR A 85 -6.51 -4.64 -11.46
N LYS A 86 -6.79 -3.95 -12.57
CA LYS A 86 -8.16 -3.88 -13.11
C LYS A 86 -8.70 -5.25 -13.50
N LYS A 87 -7.91 -6.11 -14.16
CA LYS A 87 -8.31 -7.49 -14.45
C LYS A 87 -8.65 -8.29 -13.19
N ALA A 88 -7.86 -8.13 -12.12
CA ALA A 88 -8.17 -8.77 -10.85
C ALA A 88 -9.50 -8.26 -10.26
N ILE A 89 -9.78 -6.97 -10.36
CA ILE A 89 -11.01 -6.32 -9.92
C ILE A 89 -12.21 -6.72 -10.81
N ASP A 90 -12.01 -6.87 -12.10
CA ASP A 90 -13.07 -7.32 -13.03
C ASP A 90 -13.55 -8.75 -12.70
N ILE A 91 -12.65 -9.59 -12.13
CA ILE A 91 -12.99 -10.93 -11.67
C ILE A 91 -13.67 -10.89 -10.31
N ASP A 92 -13.21 -10.05 -9.41
CA ASP A 92 -13.79 -9.84 -8.08
C ASP A 92 -13.83 -8.35 -7.73
N ALA A 93 -15.01 -7.77 -7.90
CA ALA A 93 -15.24 -6.35 -7.64
C ALA A 93 -15.00 -5.92 -6.18
N ASN A 94 -14.99 -6.88 -5.24
CA ASN A 94 -14.75 -6.64 -3.82
C ASN A 94 -13.30 -6.95 -3.40
N PHE A 95 -12.38 -7.14 -4.34
CA PHE A 95 -10.99 -7.45 -4.05
C PHE A 95 -10.25 -6.20 -3.54
N SER A 96 -10.34 -5.97 -2.23
CA SER A 96 -9.83 -4.76 -1.56
C SER A 96 -8.35 -4.54 -1.75
N GLU A 97 -7.54 -5.60 -1.73
CA GLU A 97 -6.09 -5.54 -1.94
C GLU A 97 -5.76 -4.98 -3.32
N ALA A 98 -6.47 -5.41 -4.36
CA ALA A 98 -6.28 -4.92 -5.72
C ALA A 98 -6.73 -3.45 -5.87
N HIS A 99 -7.84 -3.07 -5.23
CA HIS A 99 -8.27 -1.68 -5.18
C HIS A 99 -7.23 -0.79 -4.47
N ASN A 100 -6.72 -1.22 -3.32
CA ASN A 100 -5.68 -0.48 -2.60
C ASN A 100 -4.40 -0.34 -3.43
N ALA A 101 -3.92 -1.43 -4.04
CA ALA A 101 -2.74 -1.41 -4.89
C ALA A 101 -2.93 -0.51 -6.13
N LEU A 102 -4.11 -0.54 -6.76
CA LEU A 102 -4.45 0.35 -7.87
C LEU A 102 -4.41 1.82 -7.44
N GLY A 103 -4.90 2.14 -6.24
CA GLY A 103 -4.81 3.47 -5.65
C GLY A 103 -3.36 3.93 -5.46
N VAL A 104 -2.48 3.06 -4.98
CA VAL A 104 -1.04 3.35 -4.84
C VAL A 104 -0.42 3.67 -6.21
N VAL A 105 -0.71 2.88 -7.25
CA VAL A 105 -0.18 3.14 -8.60
C VAL A 105 -0.72 4.46 -9.15
N PHE A 106 -1.99 4.79 -8.94
CA PHE A 106 -2.52 6.11 -9.34
C PHE A 106 -1.86 7.26 -8.57
N SER A 107 -1.55 7.09 -7.29
CA SER A 107 -0.81 8.09 -6.50
C SER A 107 0.60 8.32 -7.08
N LYS A 108 1.34 7.26 -7.44
CA LYS A 108 2.63 7.34 -8.13
C LYS A 108 2.54 8.08 -9.47
N GLN A 109 1.41 7.96 -10.17
CA GLN A 109 1.10 8.70 -11.41
C GLN A 109 0.58 10.13 -11.17
N GLN A 110 0.47 10.57 -9.91
CA GLN A 110 -0.13 11.86 -9.50
C GLN A 110 -1.61 12.01 -9.89
N LYS A 111 -2.29 10.90 -10.13
CA LYS A 111 -3.73 10.84 -10.41
C LYS A 111 -4.50 10.73 -9.08
N TYR A 112 -4.51 11.82 -8.33
CA TYR A 112 -4.94 11.82 -6.94
C TYR A 112 -6.43 11.50 -6.77
N ASN A 113 -7.29 11.93 -7.69
CA ASN A 113 -8.73 11.64 -7.62
C ASN A 113 -9.01 10.14 -7.86
N GLU A 114 -8.33 9.55 -8.85
CA GLU A 114 -8.44 8.12 -9.14
C GLU A 114 -7.85 7.26 -8.00
N ALA A 115 -6.77 7.72 -7.39
CA ALA A 115 -6.17 7.09 -6.22
C ALA A 115 -7.16 7.06 -5.05
N LEU A 116 -7.75 8.22 -4.70
CA LEU A 116 -8.73 8.34 -3.61
C LEU A 116 -9.95 7.46 -3.86
N LYS A 117 -10.47 7.45 -5.11
CA LYS A 117 -11.59 6.57 -5.49
C LYS A 117 -11.24 5.10 -5.27
N SER A 118 -10.04 4.69 -5.64
CA SER A 118 -9.57 3.29 -5.50
C SER A 118 -9.40 2.90 -4.02
N PHE A 119 -8.81 3.76 -3.20
CA PHE A 119 -8.69 3.51 -1.76
C PHE A 119 -10.07 3.41 -1.08
N ASN A 120 -11.02 4.29 -1.42
CA ASN A 120 -12.37 4.22 -0.90
C ASN A 120 -13.08 2.93 -1.31
N LYS A 121 -12.87 2.45 -2.55
CA LYS A 121 -13.40 1.15 -2.99
C LYS A 121 -12.83 -0.01 -2.18
N ALA A 122 -11.53 0.02 -1.82
CA ALA A 122 -10.95 -0.99 -0.93
C ALA A 122 -11.64 -1.02 0.44
N LEU A 123 -12.07 0.14 0.95
CA LEU A 123 -12.72 0.30 2.26
C LEU A 123 -14.23 -0.03 2.26
N GLU A 124 -14.90 -0.16 1.10
CA GLU A 124 -16.30 -0.56 1.03
C GLU A 124 -16.52 -2.00 1.52
N ASN A 125 -15.54 -2.88 1.36
CA ASN A 125 -15.59 -4.26 1.84
C ASN A 125 -15.36 -4.31 3.34
N LYS A 126 -16.40 -4.59 4.11
CA LYS A 126 -16.35 -4.69 5.58
C LYS A 126 -15.51 -5.85 6.11
N LEU A 127 -15.20 -6.83 5.26
CA LEU A 127 -14.37 -8.00 5.61
C LEU A 127 -12.90 -7.80 5.23
N TYR A 128 -12.52 -6.63 4.75
CA TYR A 128 -11.13 -6.34 4.43
C TYR A 128 -10.24 -6.44 5.67
N SER A 129 -9.23 -7.30 5.63
CA SER A 129 -8.41 -7.63 6.80
C SER A 129 -7.42 -6.52 7.20
N THR A 130 -7.06 -5.64 6.28
CA THR A 130 -6.05 -4.59 6.48
C THR A 130 -6.55 -3.18 6.12
N PRO A 131 -7.71 -2.72 6.66
CA PRO A 131 -8.31 -1.43 6.29
C PRO A 131 -7.45 -0.23 6.72
N HIS A 132 -6.51 -0.42 7.64
CA HIS A 132 -5.54 0.60 8.02
C HIS A 132 -4.63 1.04 6.86
N LEU A 133 -4.33 0.14 5.90
CA LEU A 133 -3.43 0.46 4.78
C LEU A 133 -4.02 1.51 3.83
N PRO A 134 -5.25 1.39 3.30
CA PRO A 134 -5.86 2.45 2.51
C PRO A 134 -5.95 3.78 3.26
N HIS A 135 -6.23 3.76 4.57
CA HIS A 135 -6.27 5.00 5.36
C HIS A 135 -4.88 5.67 5.45
N ILE A 136 -3.78 4.90 5.61
CA ILE A 136 -2.42 5.44 5.52
C ILE A 136 -2.19 6.07 4.15
N ASN A 137 -2.54 5.37 3.08
CA ASN A 137 -2.33 5.84 1.71
C ASN A 137 -3.14 7.10 1.39
N ILE A 138 -4.37 7.20 1.90
CA ILE A 138 -5.20 8.42 1.82
C ILE A 138 -4.51 9.57 2.56
N GLY A 139 -3.98 9.32 3.75
CA GLY A 139 -3.21 10.29 4.52
C GLY A 139 -1.98 10.78 3.75
N ASP A 140 -1.20 9.87 3.17
CA ASP A 140 -0.03 10.20 2.34
C ASP A 140 -0.41 11.04 1.11
N LEU A 141 -1.54 10.73 0.49
CA LEU A 141 -2.08 11.50 -0.64
C LEU A 141 -2.42 12.93 -0.24
N TYR A 142 -3.08 13.13 0.92
CA TYR A 142 -3.40 14.47 1.41
C TYR A 142 -2.15 15.21 1.90
N MET A 143 -1.15 14.53 2.48
CA MET A 143 0.16 15.13 2.78
C MET A 143 0.84 15.67 1.51
N ALA A 144 0.82 14.91 0.41
CA ALA A 144 1.38 15.33 -0.88
C ALA A 144 0.65 16.58 -1.43
N GLN A 145 -0.64 16.72 -1.15
CA GLN A 145 -1.46 17.89 -1.52
C GLN A 145 -1.37 19.03 -0.50
N LYS A 146 -0.63 18.86 0.61
CA LYS A 146 -0.54 19.81 1.74
C LYS A 146 -1.89 20.07 2.43
N ASP A 147 -2.87 19.17 2.25
CA ASP A 147 -4.12 19.17 3.02
C ASP A 147 -3.91 18.42 4.34
N TYR A 148 -3.15 19.07 5.22
CA TYR A 148 -2.72 18.45 6.48
C TYR A 148 -3.89 18.07 7.38
N SER A 149 -4.99 18.81 7.31
CA SER A 149 -6.18 18.50 8.12
C SER A 149 -6.79 17.17 7.71
N LYS A 150 -6.98 16.93 6.40
CA LYS A 150 -7.49 15.62 5.92
C LYS A 150 -6.48 14.49 6.12
N ALA A 151 -5.18 14.78 6.00
CA ALA A 151 -4.14 13.80 6.32
C ALA A 151 -4.24 13.33 7.78
N VAL A 152 -4.43 14.25 8.73
CA VAL A 152 -4.63 13.94 10.15
C VAL A 152 -5.83 13.03 10.34
N GLU A 153 -6.97 13.34 9.71
CA GLU A 153 -8.19 12.50 9.81
C GLU A 153 -7.92 11.09 9.29
N ALA A 154 -7.31 10.97 8.12
CA ALA A 154 -7.02 9.67 7.52
C ALA A 154 -6.06 8.82 8.38
N TYR A 155 -4.98 9.41 8.91
CA TYR A 155 -4.06 8.68 9.78
C TYR A 155 -4.70 8.32 11.14
N ARG A 156 -5.60 9.15 11.66
CA ARG A 156 -6.39 8.79 12.85
C ARG A 156 -7.28 7.59 12.59
N GLU A 157 -7.97 7.55 11.45
CA GLU A 157 -8.77 6.40 11.08
C GLU A 157 -7.89 5.14 10.96
N SER A 158 -6.71 5.22 10.36
CA SER A 158 -5.77 4.10 10.34
C SER A 158 -5.39 3.62 11.74
N LYS A 159 -5.05 4.56 12.65
CA LYS A 159 -4.66 4.26 14.05
C LYS A 159 -5.77 3.58 14.84
N ARG A 160 -7.04 3.79 14.50
CA ARG A 160 -8.19 3.13 15.14
C ARG A 160 -8.25 1.63 14.86
N TYR A 161 -7.76 1.19 13.70
CA TYR A 161 -7.70 -0.23 13.35
C TYR A 161 -6.50 -0.93 13.97
N VAL A 162 -5.34 -0.29 13.92
CA VAL A 162 -4.11 -0.83 14.47
C VAL A 162 -3.14 0.29 14.83
N VAL A 163 -2.55 0.19 16.02
CA VAL A 163 -1.53 1.13 16.48
C VAL A 163 -0.17 0.69 15.95
N LEU A 164 0.30 1.37 14.92
CA LEU A 164 1.61 1.13 14.32
C LEU A 164 2.51 2.34 14.53
N GLU A 165 3.77 2.11 14.82
CA GLU A 165 4.79 3.18 14.93
C GLU A 165 4.78 4.10 13.71
N LEU A 166 4.71 3.52 12.50
CA LEU A 166 4.63 4.27 11.26
C LEU A 166 3.42 5.22 11.22
N THR A 167 2.24 4.72 11.64
CA THR A 167 1.01 5.54 11.64
C THR A 167 1.12 6.67 12.64
N ILE A 168 1.64 6.42 13.85
CA ILE A 168 1.90 7.44 14.87
C ILE A 168 2.86 8.51 14.33
N PHE A 169 3.95 8.10 13.71
CA PHE A 169 4.92 9.02 13.13
C PHE A 169 4.31 9.92 12.05
N LYS A 170 3.55 9.32 11.12
CA LYS A 170 2.85 10.05 10.05
C LYS A 170 1.78 10.99 10.61
N LEU A 171 1.00 10.55 11.59
CA LEU A 171 0.00 11.38 12.27
C LEU A 171 0.65 12.56 12.99
N GLY A 172 1.71 12.31 13.78
CA GLY A 172 2.47 13.36 14.45
C GLY A 172 3.03 14.38 13.47
N THR A 173 3.57 13.91 12.34
CA THR A 173 4.08 14.79 11.26
C THR A 173 2.95 15.62 10.65
N ALA A 174 1.83 15.02 10.31
CA ALA A 174 0.68 15.75 9.76
C ALA A 174 0.13 16.81 10.73
N LEU A 175 0.06 16.49 12.02
CA LEU A 175 -0.32 17.42 13.09
C LEU A 175 0.67 18.59 13.22
N PHE A 176 1.96 18.29 13.13
CA PHE A 176 3.02 19.31 13.19
C PHE A 176 2.91 20.28 12.02
N GLU A 177 2.74 19.75 10.80
CA GLU A 177 2.56 20.56 9.58
C GLU A 177 1.23 21.34 9.58
N ALA A 178 0.18 20.79 10.20
CA ALA A 178 -1.09 21.48 10.41
C ALA A 178 -1.02 22.57 11.49
N GLY A 179 0.11 22.76 12.18
CA GLY A 179 0.27 23.71 13.28
C GLY A 179 -0.37 23.25 14.61
N ARG A 180 -0.85 22.00 14.70
CA ARG A 180 -1.47 21.40 15.90
C ARG A 180 -0.38 20.83 16.83
N ILE A 181 0.50 21.71 17.29
CA ILE A 181 1.80 21.34 17.89
C ILE A 181 1.63 20.50 19.15
N LYS A 182 0.71 20.84 20.06
CA LYS A 182 0.49 20.06 21.29
C LYS A 182 0.07 18.63 21.02
N GLU A 183 -0.76 18.43 19.98
CA GLU A 183 -1.20 17.10 19.57
C GLU A 183 -0.05 16.34 18.89
N ALA A 184 0.77 17.01 18.08
CA ALA A 184 1.97 16.41 17.52
C ALA A 184 2.95 15.94 18.60
N VAL A 185 3.15 16.75 19.66
CA VAL A 185 3.97 16.35 20.83
C VAL A 185 3.42 15.07 21.46
N ALA A 186 2.11 14.99 21.69
CA ALA A 186 1.48 13.81 22.28
C ALA A 186 1.68 12.55 21.43
N GLU A 187 1.47 12.64 20.11
CA GLU A 187 1.68 11.52 19.20
C GLU A 187 3.15 11.09 19.16
N PHE A 188 4.11 12.02 19.06
CA PHE A 188 5.52 11.67 19.06
C PHE A 188 6.00 11.13 20.43
N GLN A 189 5.42 11.56 21.54
CA GLN A 189 5.68 10.97 22.86
C GLN A 189 5.21 9.51 22.92
N GLU A 190 3.99 9.22 22.44
CA GLU A 190 3.47 7.85 22.32
C GLU A 190 4.40 7.00 21.45
N GLY A 191 4.80 7.51 20.28
CA GLY A 191 5.74 6.82 19.38
C GLY A 191 7.10 6.57 20.01
N ALA A 192 7.65 7.54 20.74
CA ALA A 192 8.91 7.39 21.45
C ALA A 192 8.83 6.42 22.65
N ALA A 193 7.66 6.24 23.24
CA ALA A 193 7.41 5.23 24.26
C ALA A 193 7.30 3.83 23.64
N LEU A 194 6.62 3.71 22.51
CA LEU A 194 6.47 2.44 21.75
C LEU A 194 7.81 1.96 21.19
N SER A 195 8.62 2.87 20.66
CA SER A 195 9.93 2.58 20.06
C SER A 195 11.04 3.47 20.67
N PRO A 196 11.51 3.16 21.88
CA PRO A 196 12.45 4.01 22.61
C PRO A 196 13.78 4.26 21.91
N LYS A 197 14.19 3.36 21.00
CA LYS A 197 15.45 3.43 20.23
C LYS A 197 15.30 4.08 18.86
N ASN A 198 14.09 4.54 18.48
CA ASN A 198 13.89 5.23 17.21
C ASN A 198 14.38 6.68 17.29
N ALA A 199 15.57 6.93 16.73
CA ALA A 199 16.18 8.26 16.71
C ALA A 199 15.35 9.28 15.90
N SER A 200 14.69 8.86 14.81
CA SER A 200 13.86 9.74 14.00
C SER A 200 12.62 10.21 14.76
N MET A 201 11.99 9.31 15.52
CA MET A 201 10.85 9.64 16.38
C MET A 201 11.25 10.67 17.46
N ARG A 202 12.40 10.47 18.11
CA ARG A 202 12.92 11.40 19.13
C ARG A 202 13.28 12.75 18.54
N TYR A 203 13.88 12.77 17.35
CA TYR A 203 14.18 14.01 16.65
C TYR A 203 12.89 14.80 16.34
N SER A 204 11.86 14.12 15.86
CA SER A 204 10.56 14.75 15.57
C SER A 204 9.88 15.26 16.86
N LEU A 205 9.96 14.49 17.94
CA LEU A 205 9.51 14.92 19.27
C LEU A 205 10.25 16.18 19.73
N ALA A 206 11.59 16.21 19.58
CA ALA A 206 12.40 17.35 19.96
C ALA A 206 12.00 18.62 19.21
N LEU A 207 11.76 18.52 17.89
CA LEU A 207 11.28 19.63 17.07
C LEU A 207 9.90 20.11 17.52
N ALA A 208 8.98 19.20 17.78
CA ALA A 208 7.63 19.53 18.22
C ALA A 208 7.65 20.21 19.60
N LEU A 209 8.44 19.69 20.55
CA LEU A 209 8.63 20.30 21.87
C LEU A 209 9.26 21.70 21.78
N LEU A 210 10.23 21.90 20.88
CA LEU A 210 10.83 23.20 20.63
C LEU A 210 9.78 24.20 20.12
N LYS A 211 8.97 23.78 19.19
CA LYS A 211 7.89 24.61 18.63
C LYS A 211 6.79 24.91 19.65
N ASP A 212 6.54 23.98 20.59
CA ASP A 212 5.62 24.17 21.73
C ASP A 212 6.20 25.08 22.82
N GLY A 213 7.47 25.51 22.71
CA GLY A 213 8.15 26.34 23.68
C GLY A 213 8.83 25.59 24.82
N ASN A 214 8.75 24.25 24.87
CA ASN A 214 9.34 23.43 25.89
C ASN A 214 10.83 23.14 25.58
N LYS A 215 11.67 24.17 25.69
CA LYS A 215 13.10 24.12 25.35
C LYS A 215 13.87 23.04 26.12
N LYS A 216 13.59 22.87 27.42
CA LYS A 216 14.30 21.91 28.27
C LYS A 216 14.08 20.47 27.78
N SER A 217 12.82 20.05 27.61
CA SER A 217 12.50 18.71 27.12
C SER A 217 12.98 18.50 25.69
N SER A 218 12.88 19.52 24.83
CA SER A 218 13.43 19.48 23.47
C SER A 218 14.94 19.19 23.46
N LEU A 219 15.70 19.89 24.32
CA LEU A 219 17.15 19.69 24.45
C LEU A 219 17.50 18.25 24.87
N ASP A 220 16.72 17.66 25.78
CA ASP A 220 16.91 16.30 26.24
C ASP A 220 16.63 15.27 25.14
N GLU A 221 15.57 15.48 24.34
CA GLU A 221 15.27 14.59 23.20
C GLU A 221 16.30 14.74 22.06
N PHE A 222 16.85 15.94 21.79
CA PHE A 222 17.95 16.09 20.83
C PHE A 222 19.21 15.35 21.30
N LYS A 223 19.56 15.38 22.59
CA LYS A 223 20.69 14.60 23.13
C LYS A 223 20.48 13.10 22.91
N LYS A 224 19.29 12.57 23.24
CA LYS A 224 18.95 11.17 22.98
C LYS A 224 19.04 10.81 21.49
N THR A 225 18.64 11.71 20.59
CA THR A 225 18.80 11.51 19.14
C THR A 225 20.27 11.31 18.76
N VAL A 226 21.17 12.15 19.30
CA VAL A 226 22.61 12.03 19.06
C VAL A 226 23.19 10.73 19.63
N GLU A 227 22.75 10.32 20.81
CA GLU A 227 23.19 9.07 21.46
C GLU A 227 22.75 7.83 20.64
N LEU A 228 21.52 7.84 20.11
CA LEU A 228 20.95 6.69 19.39
C LEU A 228 21.49 6.52 17.97
N ALA A 229 21.86 7.59 17.31
CA ALA A 229 22.29 7.56 15.91
C ALA A 229 23.42 8.58 15.63
N PRO A 230 24.60 8.46 16.28
CA PRO A 230 25.62 9.52 16.33
C PRO A 230 26.17 9.95 14.96
N GLU A 231 26.20 9.05 13.99
CA GLU A 231 26.71 9.31 12.64
C GLU A 231 25.63 9.74 11.63
N SER A 232 24.40 9.92 12.09
CA SER A 232 23.29 10.27 11.21
C SER A 232 23.17 11.79 10.97
N GLN A 233 22.57 12.17 9.85
CA GLN A 233 22.27 13.57 9.54
C GLN A 233 21.35 14.23 10.61
N ILE A 234 20.42 13.45 11.20
CA ILE A 234 19.56 13.98 12.26
C ILE A 234 20.34 14.24 13.56
N ALA A 235 21.39 13.47 13.85
CA ALA A 235 22.29 13.75 14.99
C ALA A 235 23.11 15.01 14.75
N GLU A 236 23.60 15.24 13.54
CA GLU A 236 24.30 16.47 13.18
C GLU A 236 23.40 17.70 13.42
N LYS A 237 22.19 17.68 12.85
CA LYS A 237 21.19 18.73 13.07
C LYS A 237 20.86 18.90 14.56
N SER A 238 20.76 17.79 15.31
CA SER A 238 20.49 17.83 16.76
C SER A 238 21.62 18.51 17.53
N ARG A 239 22.89 18.27 17.18
CA ARG A 239 24.04 18.97 17.79
C ARG A 239 23.97 20.48 17.58
N ASP A 240 23.50 20.94 16.42
CA ASP A 240 23.36 22.37 16.16
C ASP A 240 22.25 23.00 17.00
N TYR A 241 21.10 22.30 17.13
CA TYR A 241 20.06 22.73 18.07
C TYR A 241 20.57 22.76 19.52
N ILE A 242 21.33 21.73 19.96
CA ILE A 242 21.90 21.67 21.31
C ILE A 242 22.85 22.87 21.59
N LYS A 243 23.65 23.28 20.60
CA LYS A 243 24.53 24.46 20.74
C LYS A 243 23.73 25.77 20.86
N THR A 244 22.63 25.89 20.09
CA THR A 244 21.81 27.11 20.03
C THR A 244 20.90 27.26 21.25
N LEU A 245 20.47 26.16 21.86
CA LEU A 245 19.52 26.15 22.98
C LEU A 245 20.19 26.21 24.36
N ARG A 246 21.52 26.06 24.44
CA ARG A 246 22.31 26.27 25.66
C ARG A 246 22.50 27.74 25.94
#